data_1fcc28d7e973f701b80edf66e350980d
#
_entry.id   1fcc28d7e973f701b80edf66e350980d
#
_cell.length_a   1.000
_cell.length_b   1.000
_cell.length_c   1.000
_cell.angle_alpha   90.00
_cell.angle_beta   90.00
_cell.angle_gamma   90.00
#
_symmetry.space_group_name_H-M   'P 1'
#
loop_
_entity.id
_entity.type
_entity.pdbx_description
1 polymer ?
#
loop_
_entity_poly.entity_id
_entity_poly.type
_entity_poly.pdbx_seq_one_letter_code
_entity_poly.pdbx_strand_id
1 'polypeptide(L)'
;MKKLLFLLGLLLCVMPKIVAQDKIVPSYRIGGHYFSKELSMDEAFKISSSIMALADNEGNRVINLLVDDGFKVPESIKKYEIPFEKVKNAEQLEEGARNFQKMNKLINSTGVAMFEVGKALPDEFSETDLNGKTWTKDDLKGRVTVVNVWYSGCGPCRKEMPALSTWKNKYPDVLFISANFEEADKVKRITEMAGFNWTHIVDDTYFTKRVGKQGYPLTIVVDKDGIVRYCRNGTNDNIRSEILQVVEKWNKL
;
A
#
# COMPACT_ATOMS: atom_id res chain seq x y z
N MET A 1 -39.14 68.72 21.26
CA MET A 1 -38.37 67.53 21.64
C MET A 1 -38.85 66.37 20.77
N LYS A 2 -38.09 66.06 19.72
CA LYS A 2 -38.42 65.00 18.74
C LYS A 2 -37.83 63.69 19.21
N LYS A 3 -38.68 62.69 19.48
CA LYS A 3 -38.26 61.30 19.77
C LYS A 3 -37.91 60.59 18.46
N LEU A 4 -36.65 60.20 18.30
CA LEU A 4 -36.14 59.41 17.20
C LEU A 4 -36.35 57.93 17.56
N LEU A 5 -37.28 57.25 16.87
CA LEU A 5 -37.43 55.81 16.93
C LEU A 5 -36.38 55.15 16.05
N PHE A 6 -35.47 54.41 16.68
CA PHE A 6 -34.54 53.47 15.98
C PHE A 6 -35.30 52.18 15.68
N LEU A 7 -35.65 51.93 14.45
CA LEU A 7 -36.07 50.62 13.96
C LEU A 7 -34.82 49.76 13.75
N LEU A 8 -34.58 48.79 14.68
CA LEU A 8 -33.59 47.73 14.48
C LEU A 8 -34.20 46.68 13.53
N GLY A 9 -33.85 46.75 12.26
CA GLY A 9 -34.19 45.71 11.30
C GLY A 9 -33.39 44.46 11.58
N LEU A 10 -34.03 43.40 12.10
CA LEU A 10 -33.47 42.06 12.26
C LEU A 10 -33.33 41.45 10.87
N LEU A 11 -32.13 41.53 10.30
CA LEU A 11 -31.76 40.80 9.07
C LEU A 11 -31.59 39.32 9.43
N LEU A 12 -32.71 38.57 9.35
CA LEU A 12 -32.64 37.08 9.40
C LEU A 12 -31.86 36.58 8.20
N CYS A 13 -30.58 36.37 8.41
CA CYS A 13 -29.74 35.66 7.46
C CYS A 13 -30.22 34.20 7.42
N VAL A 14 -31.11 33.90 6.47
CA VAL A 14 -31.51 32.51 6.17
C VAL A 14 -30.29 31.84 5.52
N MET A 15 -29.42 31.27 6.36
CA MET A 15 -28.39 30.36 5.85
C MET A 15 -29.12 29.17 5.19
N PRO A 16 -28.84 28.84 3.93
CA PRO A 16 -29.37 27.63 3.35
C PRO A 16 -28.91 26.47 4.22
N LYS A 17 -29.85 25.69 4.74
CA LYS A 17 -29.52 24.39 5.34
C LYS A 17 -28.82 23.60 4.24
N ILE A 18 -27.50 23.42 4.38
CA ILE A 18 -26.77 22.43 3.62
C ILE A 18 -27.37 21.10 4.05
N VAL A 19 -28.32 20.58 3.28
CA VAL A 19 -28.80 19.22 3.40
C VAL A 19 -27.57 18.38 3.07
N ALA A 20 -27.02 17.69 4.08
CA ALA A 20 -25.97 16.72 3.86
C ALA A 20 -26.52 15.69 2.87
N GLN A 21 -26.12 15.79 1.60
CA GLN A 21 -26.49 14.81 0.61
C GLN A 21 -25.88 13.49 1.04
N ASP A 22 -26.69 12.42 1.15
CA ASP A 22 -26.22 11.10 1.47
C ASP A 22 -25.12 10.69 0.48
N LYS A 23 -23.96 10.41 1.04
CA LYS A 23 -22.79 9.96 0.25
C LYS A 23 -23.02 8.52 -0.21
N ILE A 24 -22.64 8.22 -1.44
CA ILE A 24 -22.86 6.94 -2.10
C ILE A 24 -21.56 6.13 -2.07
N VAL A 25 -21.65 4.87 -1.65
CA VAL A 25 -20.55 3.91 -1.80
C VAL A 25 -20.55 3.40 -3.24
N PRO A 26 -19.49 3.66 -4.02
CA PRO A 26 -19.42 3.19 -5.41
C PRO A 26 -19.17 1.67 -5.47
N SER A 27 -19.64 1.02 -6.52
CA SER A 27 -19.32 -0.40 -6.79
C SER A 27 -17.94 -0.53 -7.43
N TYR A 28 -17.58 0.37 -8.34
CA TYR A 28 -16.26 0.36 -8.98
C TYR A 28 -15.78 1.77 -9.39
N ARG A 29 -14.47 1.83 -9.67
CA ARG A 29 -13.75 3.01 -10.16
C ARG A 29 -12.98 2.66 -11.44
N ILE A 30 -13.06 3.53 -12.45
CA ILE A 30 -12.30 3.41 -13.70
C ILE A 30 -11.71 4.79 -14.04
N GLY A 31 -10.38 4.90 -14.11
CA GLY A 31 -9.73 6.13 -14.59
C GLY A 31 -10.10 7.42 -13.84
N GLY A 32 -10.44 7.33 -12.55
CA GLY A 32 -10.88 8.50 -11.76
C GLY A 32 -12.39 8.70 -11.70
N HIS A 33 -13.17 7.92 -12.45
CA HIS A 33 -14.64 7.95 -12.47
C HIS A 33 -15.23 6.86 -11.58
N TYR A 34 -16.29 7.16 -10.86
CA TYR A 34 -16.97 6.26 -9.91
C TYR A 34 -18.35 5.85 -10.40
N PHE A 35 -18.74 4.60 -10.18
CA PHE A 35 -19.99 4.05 -10.71
C PHE A 35 -20.75 3.26 -9.65
N SER A 36 -22.08 3.36 -9.70
CA SER A 36 -23.01 2.65 -8.81
C SER A 36 -23.41 1.25 -9.28
N LYS A 37 -23.21 0.94 -10.57
CA LYS A 37 -23.54 -0.37 -11.13
C LYS A 37 -22.45 -1.39 -10.78
N GLU A 38 -22.85 -2.61 -10.41
CA GLU A 38 -21.92 -3.74 -10.34
C GLU A 38 -21.46 -4.17 -11.74
N LEU A 39 -20.18 -4.49 -11.87
CA LEU A 39 -19.59 -5.14 -13.03
C LEU A 39 -19.31 -6.60 -12.71
N SER A 40 -19.64 -7.48 -13.67
CA SER A 40 -19.12 -8.83 -13.62
C SER A 40 -17.60 -8.83 -13.82
N MET A 41 -16.91 -9.85 -13.32
CA MET A 41 -15.46 -9.97 -13.52
C MET A 41 -15.10 -10.04 -15.01
N ASP A 42 -15.93 -10.68 -15.85
CA ASP A 42 -15.72 -10.74 -17.29
C ASP A 42 -15.80 -9.36 -17.96
N GLU A 43 -16.73 -8.51 -17.54
CA GLU A 43 -16.81 -7.12 -18.00
C GLU A 43 -15.61 -6.31 -17.55
N ALA A 44 -15.19 -6.48 -16.28
CA ALA A 44 -14.04 -5.79 -15.73
C ALA A 44 -12.75 -6.16 -16.46
N PHE A 45 -12.51 -7.46 -16.76
CA PHE A 45 -11.31 -7.90 -17.50
C PHE A 45 -11.29 -7.46 -18.96
N LYS A 46 -12.44 -7.19 -19.58
CA LYS A 46 -12.49 -6.58 -20.91
C LYS A 46 -12.04 -5.11 -20.91
N ILE A 47 -12.20 -4.43 -19.78
CA ILE A 47 -11.83 -3.02 -19.62
C ILE A 47 -10.37 -2.88 -19.17
N SER A 48 -9.92 -3.74 -18.25
CA SER A 48 -8.59 -3.64 -17.65
C SER A 48 -8.02 -5.02 -17.29
N SER A 49 -6.74 -5.21 -17.53
CA SER A 49 -5.97 -6.37 -17.05
C SER A 49 -5.50 -6.23 -15.60
N SER A 50 -5.58 -5.03 -15.03
CA SER A 50 -5.12 -4.72 -13.67
C SER A 50 -6.30 -4.29 -12.80
N ILE A 51 -6.76 -5.21 -11.97
CA ILE A 51 -7.94 -5.04 -11.11
C ILE A 51 -7.53 -5.21 -9.66
N MET A 52 -7.97 -4.32 -8.79
CA MET A 52 -7.74 -4.41 -7.35
C MET A 52 -8.96 -3.90 -6.57
N ALA A 53 -9.25 -4.51 -5.44
CA ALA A 53 -10.22 -3.95 -4.49
C ALA A 53 -9.57 -2.85 -3.66
N LEU A 54 -10.11 -1.65 -3.71
CA LEU A 54 -9.83 -0.59 -2.77
C LEU A 54 -10.74 -0.76 -1.56
N ALA A 55 -10.27 -0.38 -0.38
CA ALA A 55 -11.09 -0.32 0.81
C ALA A 55 -10.93 1.05 1.48
N ASP A 56 -12.04 1.61 1.95
CA ASP A 56 -12.01 2.80 2.80
C ASP A 56 -11.84 2.42 4.29
N ASN A 57 -11.75 3.43 5.16
CA ASN A 57 -11.58 3.22 6.59
C ASN A 57 -12.81 2.61 7.28
N GLU A 58 -13.95 2.59 6.61
CA GLU A 58 -15.18 1.96 7.11
C GLU A 58 -15.33 0.50 6.64
N GLY A 59 -14.40 0.03 5.78
CA GLY A 59 -14.40 -1.33 5.23
C GLY A 59 -15.25 -1.49 3.96
N ASN A 60 -15.77 -0.40 3.38
CA ASN A 60 -16.43 -0.46 2.09
C ASN A 60 -15.40 -0.83 1.02
N ARG A 61 -15.78 -1.73 0.12
CA ARG A 61 -14.91 -2.21 -0.96
C ARG A 61 -15.37 -1.68 -2.30
N VAL A 62 -14.42 -1.18 -3.09
CA VAL A 62 -14.64 -0.64 -4.44
C VAL A 62 -13.67 -1.33 -5.38
N ILE A 63 -14.17 -1.89 -6.47
CA ILE A 63 -13.32 -2.50 -7.50
C ILE A 63 -12.67 -1.36 -8.30
N ASN A 64 -11.34 -1.31 -8.30
CA ASN A 64 -10.58 -0.35 -9.09
C ASN A 64 -10.01 -1.03 -10.33
N LEU A 65 -10.35 -0.49 -11.50
CA LEU A 65 -9.81 -0.91 -12.78
C LEU A 65 -8.76 0.11 -13.24
N LEU A 66 -7.54 -0.35 -13.42
CA LEU A 66 -6.47 0.48 -13.96
C LEU A 66 -6.59 0.50 -15.49
N VAL A 67 -6.66 1.68 -16.05
CA VAL A 67 -6.77 1.92 -17.50
C VAL A 67 -5.67 2.87 -17.96
N ASP A 68 -5.34 2.81 -19.24
CA ASP A 68 -4.33 3.68 -19.84
C ASP A 68 -4.79 5.13 -19.93
N ASP A 69 -3.83 6.03 -20.03
CA ASP A 69 -4.09 7.46 -20.24
C ASP A 69 -4.92 7.67 -21.51
N GLY A 70 -5.99 8.43 -21.37
CA GLY A 70 -6.93 8.69 -22.47
C GLY A 70 -8.07 7.67 -22.63
N PHE A 71 -8.20 6.72 -21.69
CA PHE A 71 -9.38 5.85 -21.65
C PHE A 71 -10.66 6.67 -21.63
N LYS A 72 -11.60 6.30 -22.50
CA LYS A 72 -12.92 6.97 -22.56
C LYS A 72 -13.97 6.06 -21.93
N VAL A 73 -14.69 6.58 -20.96
CA VAL A 73 -15.81 5.88 -20.33
C VAL A 73 -16.86 5.51 -21.39
N PRO A 74 -17.20 4.23 -21.54
CA PRO A 74 -18.24 3.81 -22.49
C PRO A 74 -19.60 4.43 -22.16
N GLU A 75 -20.33 4.88 -23.18
CA GLU A 75 -21.67 5.49 -23.03
C GLU A 75 -22.65 4.57 -22.27
N SER A 76 -22.49 3.25 -22.43
CA SER A 76 -23.35 2.25 -21.78
C SER A 76 -23.30 2.30 -20.25
N ILE A 77 -22.20 2.76 -19.68
CA ILE A 77 -22.00 2.83 -18.22
C ILE A 77 -22.06 4.25 -17.66
N LYS A 78 -21.97 5.30 -18.49
CA LYS A 78 -22.01 6.72 -18.05
C LYS A 78 -23.24 7.05 -17.20
N LYS A 79 -24.40 6.48 -17.51
CA LYS A 79 -25.64 6.70 -16.74
C LYS A 79 -25.56 6.24 -15.28
N TYR A 80 -24.58 5.44 -14.92
CA TYR A 80 -24.31 4.96 -13.56
C TYR A 80 -23.20 5.73 -12.86
N GLU A 81 -22.63 6.75 -13.51
CA GLU A 81 -21.56 7.55 -12.94
C GLU A 81 -22.04 8.34 -11.71
N ILE A 82 -21.24 8.33 -10.67
CA ILE A 82 -21.48 9.06 -9.43
C ILE A 82 -20.55 10.27 -9.45
N PRO A 83 -21.06 11.51 -9.36
CA PRO A 83 -20.24 12.69 -9.21
C PRO A 83 -19.31 12.56 -7.99
N PHE A 84 -18.06 12.99 -8.12
CA PHE A 84 -17.02 12.83 -7.09
C PHE A 84 -17.47 13.34 -5.71
N GLU A 85 -18.13 14.49 -5.68
CA GLU A 85 -18.64 15.11 -4.46
C GLU A 85 -19.73 14.30 -3.74
N LYS A 86 -20.34 13.32 -4.43
CA LYS A 86 -21.33 12.39 -3.87
C LYS A 86 -20.73 11.05 -3.46
N VAL A 87 -19.46 10.79 -3.81
CA VAL A 87 -18.79 9.54 -3.46
C VAL A 87 -18.43 9.55 -1.97
N LYS A 88 -18.77 8.48 -1.28
CA LYS A 88 -18.39 8.28 0.12
C LYS A 88 -16.89 8.00 0.21
N ASN A 89 -16.19 8.71 1.08
CA ASN A 89 -14.75 8.57 1.31
C ASN A 89 -13.90 8.66 0.03
N ALA A 90 -14.30 9.53 -0.92
CA ALA A 90 -13.69 9.67 -2.24
C ALA A 90 -12.18 9.89 -2.21
N GLU A 91 -11.69 10.77 -1.32
CA GLU A 91 -10.25 11.08 -1.22
C GLU A 91 -9.42 9.87 -0.78
N GLN A 92 -9.95 9.03 0.12
CA GLN A 92 -9.28 7.79 0.55
C GLN A 92 -9.22 6.77 -0.59
N LEU A 93 -10.29 6.66 -1.36
CA LEU A 93 -10.33 5.78 -2.54
C LEU A 93 -9.37 6.27 -3.63
N GLU A 94 -9.25 7.58 -3.84
CA GLU A 94 -8.26 8.16 -4.76
C GLU A 94 -6.82 7.92 -4.30
N GLU A 95 -6.55 8.08 -3.01
CA GLU A 95 -5.24 7.75 -2.44
C GLU A 95 -4.90 6.27 -2.66
N GLY A 96 -5.83 5.36 -2.37
CA GLY A 96 -5.68 3.94 -2.63
C GLY A 96 -5.43 3.62 -4.10
N ALA A 97 -6.12 4.29 -5.01
CA ALA A 97 -5.95 4.14 -6.45
C ALA A 97 -4.58 4.63 -6.93
N ARG A 98 -4.12 5.80 -6.45
CA ARG A 98 -2.76 6.31 -6.75
C ARG A 98 -1.67 5.37 -6.26
N ASN A 99 -1.82 4.83 -5.05
CA ASN A 99 -0.87 3.86 -4.49
C ASN A 99 -0.83 2.57 -5.32
N PHE A 100 -2.00 2.07 -5.75
CA PHE A 100 -2.06 0.93 -6.66
C PHE A 100 -1.37 1.20 -7.99
N GLN A 101 -1.59 2.37 -8.58
CA GLN A 101 -0.94 2.76 -9.83
C GLN A 101 0.58 2.85 -9.67
N LYS A 102 1.07 3.49 -8.58
CA LYS A 102 2.50 3.55 -8.24
C LYS A 102 3.09 2.14 -8.11
N MET A 103 2.43 1.27 -7.33
CA MET A 103 2.83 -0.13 -7.16
C MET A 103 2.87 -0.89 -8.49
N ASN A 104 1.80 -0.80 -9.29
CA ASN A 104 1.70 -1.51 -10.56
C ASN A 104 2.80 -1.07 -11.55
N LYS A 105 3.14 0.22 -11.57
CA LYS A 105 4.27 0.74 -12.35
C LYS A 105 5.60 0.16 -11.89
N LEU A 106 5.82 0.05 -10.58
CA LEU A 106 7.06 -0.50 -10.01
C LEU A 106 7.21 -1.99 -10.35
N ILE A 107 6.20 -2.81 -10.10
CA ILE A 107 6.28 -4.26 -10.32
C ILE A 107 6.29 -4.66 -11.81
N ASN A 108 5.83 -3.79 -12.70
CA ASN A 108 5.87 -4.00 -14.16
C ASN A 108 7.06 -3.29 -14.83
N SER A 109 8.00 -2.74 -14.08
CA SER A 109 9.23 -2.15 -14.63
C SER A 109 10.00 -3.21 -15.42
N THR A 110 10.44 -2.86 -16.63
CA THR A 110 11.27 -3.74 -17.47
C THR A 110 12.75 -3.61 -17.12
N GLY A 111 13.54 -4.67 -17.36
CA GLY A 111 15.00 -4.64 -17.16
C GLY A 111 15.45 -4.67 -15.69
N VAL A 112 14.55 -4.94 -14.75
CA VAL A 112 14.88 -5.07 -13.33
C VAL A 112 15.39 -6.47 -13.04
N ALA A 113 16.62 -6.58 -12.53
CA ALA A 113 17.17 -7.85 -12.06
C ALA A 113 16.42 -8.30 -10.79
N MET A 114 15.91 -9.52 -10.80
CA MET A 114 15.16 -10.09 -9.66
C MET A 114 16.12 -10.63 -8.59
N PHE A 115 15.60 -10.86 -7.38
CA PHE A 115 16.36 -11.56 -6.34
C PHE A 115 16.49 -13.04 -6.69
N GLU A 116 17.74 -13.54 -6.73
CA GLU A 116 18.04 -14.94 -7.01
C GLU A 116 18.77 -15.57 -5.82
N VAL A 117 18.25 -16.70 -5.34
CA VAL A 117 18.90 -17.45 -4.25
C VAL A 117 20.29 -17.93 -4.69
N GLY A 118 21.28 -17.68 -3.84
CA GLY A 118 22.70 -17.99 -4.12
C GLY A 118 23.47 -16.84 -4.78
N LYS A 119 22.82 -15.74 -5.17
CA LYS A 119 23.46 -14.56 -5.74
C LYS A 119 23.43 -13.37 -4.79
N ALA A 120 24.35 -12.44 -4.97
CA ALA A 120 24.34 -11.15 -4.28
C ALA A 120 23.07 -10.35 -4.64
N LEU A 121 22.68 -9.43 -3.74
CA LEU A 121 21.63 -8.47 -4.06
C LEU A 121 21.98 -7.75 -5.37
N PRO A 122 21.05 -7.71 -6.34
CA PRO A 122 21.27 -7.01 -7.60
C PRO A 122 21.32 -5.50 -7.38
N ASP A 123 22.04 -4.79 -8.26
CA ASP A 123 22.15 -3.33 -8.27
C ASP A 123 22.51 -2.71 -6.90
N GLU A 124 22.86 -1.45 -6.88
CA GLU A 124 22.99 -0.67 -5.65
C GLU A 124 21.62 -0.10 -5.25
N PHE A 125 21.44 0.14 -3.93
CA PHE A 125 20.26 0.85 -3.43
C PHE A 125 20.65 1.89 -2.39
N SER A 126 19.77 2.87 -2.23
CA SER A 126 19.84 3.91 -1.22
C SER A 126 18.40 4.23 -0.83
N GLU A 127 17.91 3.63 0.25
CA GLU A 127 16.53 3.72 0.70
C GLU A 127 16.47 4.30 2.10
N THR A 128 15.46 5.10 2.42
CA THR A 128 15.36 5.82 3.70
C THR A 128 14.30 5.18 4.60
N ASP A 129 14.60 5.07 5.90
CA ASP A 129 13.66 4.57 6.89
C ASP A 129 12.84 5.69 7.56
N LEU A 130 11.84 5.30 8.38
CA LEU A 130 10.99 6.22 9.14
C LEU A 130 11.76 7.17 10.08
N ASN A 131 13.00 6.84 10.43
CA ASN A 131 13.84 7.66 11.30
C ASN A 131 14.77 8.58 10.50
N GLY A 132 14.67 8.58 9.17
CA GLY A 132 15.50 9.36 8.27
C GLY A 132 16.90 8.78 8.02
N LYS A 133 17.19 7.55 8.48
CA LYS A 133 18.44 6.88 8.16
C LYS A 133 18.37 6.32 6.75
N THR A 134 19.38 6.62 5.92
CA THR A 134 19.58 5.98 4.63
C THR A 134 20.28 4.64 4.79
N TRP A 135 19.75 3.62 4.13
CA TRP A 135 20.22 2.24 4.11
C TRP A 135 20.78 1.91 2.74
N THR A 136 21.93 1.23 2.73
CA THR A 136 22.62 0.75 1.53
C THR A 136 22.95 -0.73 1.66
N LYS A 137 23.53 -1.35 0.62
CA LYS A 137 24.03 -2.74 0.71
C LYS A 137 25.08 -2.92 1.79
N ASP A 138 25.95 -1.92 2.00
CA ASP A 138 27.02 -1.99 3.00
C ASP A 138 26.47 -2.05 4.43
N ASP A 139 25.33 -1.44 4.69
CA ASP A 139 24.66 -1.53 6.00
C ASP A 139 24.12 -2.94 6.32
N LEU A 140 23.98 -3.79 5.32
CA LEU A 140 23.49 -5.18 5.48
C LEU A 140 24.62 -6.17 5.76
N LYS A 141 25.89 -5.82 5.43
CA LYS A 141 27.05 -6.70 5.59
C LYS A 141 27.33 -7.01 7.06
N GLY A 142 27.87 -8.20 7.32
CA GLY A 142 28.28 -8.66 8.63
C GLY A 142 27.16 -9.20 9.52
N ARG A 143 25.92 -9.16 9.08
CA ARG A 143 24.77 -9.74 9.80
C ARG A 143 23.71 -10.28 8.86
N VAL A 144 23.00 -11.30 9.29
CA VAL A 144 21.85 -11.81 8.55
C VAL A 144 20.77 -10.74 8.53
N THR A 145 20.19 -10.50 7.36
CA THR A 145 19.12 -9.52 7.18
C THR A 145 17.88 -10.20 6.62
N VAL A 146 16.73 -9.95 7.23
CA VAL A 146 15.41 -10.31 6.71
C VAL A 146 14.71 -9.07 6.23
N VAL A 147 14.28 -9.06 4.97
CA VAL A 147 13.46 -7.97 4.42
C VAL A 147 12.08 -8.51 4.05
N ASN A 148 11.04 -7.89 4.58
CA ASN A 148 9.64 -8.16 4.25
C ASN A 148 9.06 -6.97 3.49
N VAL A 149 8.65 -7.19 2.25
CA VAL A 149 8.08 -6.15 1.37
C VAL A 149 6.57 -6.25 1.39
N TRP A 150 5.91 -5.14 1.72
CA TRP A 150 4.48 -5.09 1.95
C TRP A 150 3.85 -3.77 1.51
N TYR A 151 2.52 -3.65 1.54
CA TYR A 151 1.81 -2.37 1.38
C TYR A 151 0.53 -2.34 2.23
N SER A 152 -0.03 -1.16 2.44
CA SER A 152 -1.14 -0.92 3.37
C SER A 152 -2.42 -1.70 3.04
N GLY A 153 -2.71 -1.90 1.76
CA GLY A 153 -3.86 -2.67 1.28
C GLY A 153 -3.68 -4.19 1.30
N CYS A 154 -2.48 -4.69 1.65
CA CYS A 154 -2.19 -6.11 1.70
C CYS A 154 -2.71 -6.73 3.00
N GLY A 155 -3.89 -7.35 2.96
CA GLY A 155 -4.50 -8.00 4.11
C GLY A 155 -3.61 -9.10 4.75
N PRO A 156 -3.09 -10.06 3.98
CA PRO A 156 -2.17 -11.09 4.49
C PRO A 156 -0.92 -10.50 5.15
N CYS A 157 -0.31 -9.45 4.56
CA CYS A 157 0.86 -8.78 5.13
C CYS A 157 0.57 -8.20 6.52
N ARG A 158 -0.54 -7.47 6.64
CA ARG A 158 -0.95 -6.88 7.94
C ARG A 158 -1.25 -7.93 8.99
N LYS A 159 -1.84 -9.07 8.58
CA LYS A 159 -2.17 -10.18 9.48
C LYS A 159 -0.93 -10.87 10.06
N GLU A 160 0.19 -10.89 9.35
CA GLU A 160 1.43 -11.52 9.83
C GLU A 160 2.28 -10.62 10.75
N MET A 161 2.11 -9.29 10.71
CA MET A 161 2.94 -8.32 11.45
C MET A 161 3.12 -8.65 12.94
N PRO A 162 2.08 -9.05 13.71
CA PRO A 162 2.26 -9.42 15.11
C PRO A 162 3.20 -10.62 15.30
N ALA A 163 3.14 -11.61 14.41
CA ALA A 163 4.04 -12.76 14.46
C ALA A 163 5.48 -12.35 14.11
N LEU A 164 5.67 -11.55 13.07
CA LEU A 164 7.00 -11.05 12.67
C LEU A 164 7.64 -10.20 13.76
N SER A 165 6.86 -9.40 14.49
CA SER A 165 7.35 -8.54 15.57
C SER A 165 8.06 -9.31 16.68
N THR A 166 7.72 -10.59 16.89
CA THR A 166 8.36 -11.43 17.90
C THR A 166 9.79 -11.84 17.54
N TRP A 167 10.14 -11.78 16.25
CA TRP A 167 11.44 -12.29 15.77
C TRP A 167 12.61 -11.43 16.20
N LYS A 168 12.43 -10.10 16.26
CA LYS A 168 13.48 -9.16 16.68
C LYS A 168 14.00 -9.45 18.09
N ASN A 169 13.12 -9.84 18.99
CA ASN A 169 13.51 -10.21 20.36
C ASN A 169 14.19 -11.58 20.42
N LYS A 170 13.77 -12.51 19.54
CA LYS A 170 14.33 -13.88 19.49
C LYS A 170 15.71 -13.90 18.82
N TYR A 171 15.98 -13.01 17.87
CA TYR A 171 17.22 -12.96 17.09
C TYR A 171 17.80 -11.53 17.09
N PRO A 172 18.39 -11.07 18.21
CA PRO A 172 18.85 -9.67 18.37
C PRO A 172 19.97 -9.28 17.40
N ASP A 173 20.77 -10.27 16.93
CA ASP A 173 21.88 -10.04 16.01
C ASP A 173 21.45 -9.98 14.53
N VAL A 174 20.17 -10.30 14.26
CA VAL A 174 19.60 -10.26 12.90
C VAL A 174 19.00 -8.89 12.64
N LEU A 175 19.22 -8.36 11.45
CA LEU A 175 18.59 -7.14 11.00
C LEU A 175 17.23 -7.46 10.38
N PHE A 176 16.18 -6.85 10.92
CA PHE A 176 14.83 -6.97 10.41
C PHE A 176 14.38 -5.66 9.78
N ILE A 177 14.11 -5.68 8.47
CA ILE A 177 13.67 -4.55 7.67
C ILE A 177 12.30 -4.86 7.07
N SER A 178 11.40 -3.91 7.13
CA SER A 178 10.19 -3.90 6.31
C SER A 178 10.31 -2.82 5.24
N ALA A 179 9.99 -3.12 4.00
CA ALA A 179 10.05 -2.17 2.89
C ALA A 179 8.65 -1.90 2.33
N ASN A 180 8.33 -0.64 2.12
CA ASN A 180 7.03 -0.20 1.66
C ASN A 180 7.18 1.01 0.73
N PHE A 181 6.50 1.00 -0.42
CA PHE A 181 6.54 2.08 -1.41
C PHE A 181 5.64 3.28 -1.08
N GLU A 182 4.89 3.21 0.01
CA GLU A 182 3.97 4.26 0.45
C GLU A 182 4.70 5.27 1.35
N GLU A 183 4.09 6.44 1.50
CA GLU A 183 4.62 7.56 2.25
C GLU A 183 4.77 7.25 3.75
N ALA A 184 5.73 7.92 4.40
CA ALA A 184 6.14 7.70 5.78
C ALA A 184 4.98 7.75 6.78
N ASP A 185 4.09 8.74 6.71
CA ASP A 185 2.98 8.91 7.66
C ASP A 185 2.00 7.74 7.62
N LYS A 186 1.75 7.21 6.44
CA LYS A 186 0.88 6.05 6.25
C LYS A 186 1.49 4.77 6.80
N VAL A 187 2.76 4.54 6.48
CA VAL A 187 3.51 3.38 6.99
C VAL A 187 3.59 3.44 8.50
N LYS A 188 3.98 4.58 9.09
CA LYS A 188 4.07 4.81 10.53
C LYS A 188 2.78 4.47 11.24
N ARG A 189 1.65 5.04 10.79
CA ARG A 189 0.33 4.78 11.39
C ARG A 189 -0.01 3.28 11.44
N ILE A 190 0.26 2.55 10.35
CA ILE A 190 -0.09 1.12 10.27
C ILE A 190 0.83 0.27 11.12
N THR A 191 2.13 0.53 11.11
CA THR A 191 3.12 -0.23 11.87
C THR A 191 2.95 -0.01 13.37
N GLU A 192 2.66 1.22 13.81
CA GLU A 192 2.32 1.52 15.21
C GLU A 192 1.06 0.80 15.67
N MET A 193 -0.03 0.86 14.88
CA MET A 193 -1.28 0.14 15.18
C MET A 193 -1.11 -1.37 15.27
N ALA A 194 -0.21 -1.94 14.47
CA ALA A 194 0.08 -3.37 14.44
C ALA A 194 1.13 -3.81 15.48
N GLY A 195 1.78 -2.88 16.18
CA GLY A 195 2.94 -3.15 17.03
C GLY A 195 4.12 -3.74 16.25
N PHE A 196 4.26 -3.39 14.96
CA PHE A 196 5.30 -3.91 14.09
C PHE A 196 6.60 -3.13 14.32
N ASN A 197 7.59 -3.76 14.96
CA ASN A 197 8.76 -3.12 15.58
C ASN A 197 10.07 -3.23 14.75
N TRP A 198 9.99 -3.56 13.48
CA TRP A 198 11.14 -3.66 12.58
C TRP A 198 11.67 -2.27 12.18
N THR A 199 12.77 -2.23 11.43
CA THR A 199 13.18 -1.01 10.70
C THR A 199 12.28 -0.87 9.47
N HIS A 200 11.64 0.29 9.29
CA HIS A 200 10.66 0.50 8.23
C HIS A 200 11.21 1.43 7.16
N ILE A 201 11.61 0.89 6.02
CA ILE A 201 11.92 1.65 4.80
C ILE A 201 10.61 2.13 4.18
N VAL A 202 10.57 3.40 3.80
CA VAL A 202 9.41 4.08 3.22
C VAL A 202 9.74 4.63 1.83
N ASP A 203 8.71 4.93 1.04
CA ASP A 203 8.88 5.36 -0.35
C ASP A 203 9.80 4.43 -1.17
N ASP A 204 9.87 3.16 -0.76
CA ASP A 204 10.76 2.15 -1.32
C ASP A 204 10.52 1.95 -2.82
N THR A 205 11.58 1.96 -3.56
CA THR A 205 11.56 1.64 -4.98
C THR A 205 12.40 0.41 -5.30
N TYR A 206 13.42 0.12 -4.51
CA TYR A 206 14.36 -0.95 -4.78
C TYR A 206 13.76 -2.35 -4.54
N PHE A 207 13.20 -2.60 -3.37
CA PHE A 207 12.61 -3.90 -3.04
C PHE A 207 11.27 -4.09 -3.75
N THR A 208 10.42 -3.06 -3.76
CA THR A 208 9.06 -3.12 -4.32
C THR A 208 9.05 -3.48 -5.80
N LYS A 209 9.93 -2.91 -6.62
CA LYS A 209 9.99 -3.24 -8.06
C LYS A 209 10.39 -4.70 -8.34
N ARG A 210 10.91 -5.41 -7.35
CA ARG A 210 11.34 -6.81 -7.42
C ARG A 210 10.33 -7.81 -6.84
N VAL A 211 9.16 -7.36 -6.40
CA VAL A 211 8.09 -8.25 -5.92
C VAL A 211 7.57 -9.15 -7.05
N GLY A 212 7.56 -8.65 -8.27
CA GLY A 212 7.08 -9.38 -9.43
C GLY A 212 5.57 -9.63 -9.42
N LYS A 213 5.11 -10.48 -10.32
CA LYS A 213 3.68 -10.77 -10.52
C LYS A 213 3.07 -11.70 -9.48
N GLN A 214 3.88 -12.30 -8.60
CA GLN A 214 3.40 -13.25 -7.57
C GLN A 214 2.73 -12.56 -6.38
N GLY A 215 2.88 -11.22 -6.25
CA GLY A 215 2.20 -10.42 -5.23
C GLY A 215 2.93 -10.36 -3.89
N TYR A 216 2.22 -9.83 -2.89
CA TYR A 216 2.73 -9.53 -1.55
C TYR A 216 2.20 -10.50 -0.48
N PRO A 217 2.94 -10.64 0.66
CA PRO A 217 4.26 -10.08 0.90
C PRO A 217 5.35 -10.79 0.10
N LEU A 218 6.48 -10.12 -0.15
CA LEU A 218 7.72 -10.76 -0.55
C LEU A 218 8.67 -10.77 0.64
N THR A 219 9.21 -11.94 1.00
CA THR A 219 10.25 -12.03 2.03
C THR A 219 11.55 -12.55 1.43
N ILE A 220 12.64 -11.84 1.72
CA ILE A 220 14.01 -12.27 1.38
C ILE A 220 14.85 -12.38 2.64
N VAL A 221 15.78 -13.33 2.65
CA VAL A 221 16.84 -13.44 3.68
C VAL A 221 18.18 -13.31 2.97
N VAL A 222 19.00 -12.42 3.49
CA VAL A 222 20.35 -12.13 3.00
C VAL A 222 21.34 -12.51 4.10
N ASP A 223 22.42 -13.22 3.77
CA ASP A 223 23.44 -13.58 4.75
C ASP A 223 24.44 -12.45 5.01
N LYS A 224 25.45 -12.72 5.86
CA LYS A 224 26.48 -11.78 6.27
C LYS A 224 27.37 -11.27 5.13
N ASP A 225 27.43 -12.02 4.02
CA ASP A 225 28.19 -11.68 2.80
C ASP A 225 27.35 -10.95 1.77
N GLY A 226 26.06 -10.68 2.05
CA GLY A 226 25.14 -10.01 1.13
C GLY A 226 24.53 -10.94 0.07
N ILE A 227 24.59 -12.25 0.30
CA ILE A 227 24.04 -13.26 -0.62
C ILE A 227 22.60 -13.60 -0.23
N VAL A 228 21.70 -13.59 -1.19
CA VAL A 228 20.31 -14.00 -1.00
C VAL A 228 20.25 -15.50 -0.70
N ARG A 229 19.69 -15.87 0.44
CA ARG A 229 19.54 -17.26 0.90
C ARG A 229 18.10 -17.76 0.88
N TYR A 230 17.16 -16.83 0.79
CA TYR A 230 15.73 -17.13 0.66
C TYR A 230 15.03 -15.98 -0.09
N CYS A 231 14.07 -16.33 -0.92
CA CYS A 231 13.22 -15.36 -1.63
C CYS A 231 11.89 -16.03 -1.94
N ARG A 232 10.78 -15.54 -1.34
CA ARG A 232 9.46 -16.12 -1.56
C ARG A 232 8.35 -15.12 -1.32
N ASN A 233 7.31 -15.19 -2.18
CA ASN A 233 6.07 -14.44 -2.01
C ASN A 233 5.05 -15.23 -1.16
N GLY A 234 4.16 -14.49 -0.50
CA GLY A 234 3.09 -15.04 0.33
C GLY A 234 3.48 -15.29 1.78
N THR A 235 2.51 -15.64 2.62
CA THR A 235 2.67 -15.89 4.06
C THR A 235 1.71 -16.96 4.56
N ASN A 236 2.22 -17.84 5.36
CA ASN A 236 1.51 -18.79 6.24
C ASN A 236 2.49 -19.32 7.29
N ASP A 237 2.04 -20.17 8.22
CA ASP A 237 2.89 -20.69 9.29
C ASP A 237 4.10 -21.49 8.76
N ASN A 238 3.93 -22.26 7.70
CA ASN A 238 5.02 -23.03 7.09
C ASN A 238 6.08 -22.11 6.48
N ILE A 239 5.66 -21.09 5.72
CA ILE A 239 6.57 -20.10 5.14
C ILE A 239 7.35 -19.36 6.23
N ARG A 240 6.69 -18.92 7.31
CA ARG A 240 7.36 -18.29 8.44
C ARG A 240 8.36 -19.22 9.12
N SER A 241 8.04 -20.50 9.26
CA SER A 241 8.96 -21.52 9.78
C SER A 241 10.16 -21.72 8.86
N GLU A 242 9.97 -21.80 7.55
CA GLU A 242 11.06 -21.90 6.56
C GLU A 242 12.02 -20.71 6.67
N ILE A 243 11.48 -19.48 6.76
CA ILE A 243 12.28 -18.26 6.92
C ILE A 243 13.15 -18.36 8.18
N LEU A 244 12.57 -18.75 9.32
CA LEU A 244 13.32 -18.86 10.57
C LEU A 244 14.39 -19.96 10.53
N GLN A 245 14.16 -21.09 9.86
CA GLN A 245 15.18 -22.12 9.64
C GLN A 245 16.37 -21.58 8.85
N VAL A 246 16.11 -20.76 7.81
CA VAL A 246 17.17 -20.11 7.03
C VAL A 246 17.93 -19.10 7.90
N VAL A 247 17.22 -18.27 8.65
CA VAL A 247 17.82 -17.31 9.59
C VAL A 247 18.71 -18.03 10.61
N GLU A 248 18.23 -19.08 11.27
CA GLU A 248 19.00 -19.85 12.25
C GLU A 248 20.25 -20.48 11.65
N LYS A 249 20.14 -21.02 10.44
CA LYS A 249 21.29 -21.62 9.73
C LYS A 249 22.39 -20.59 9.49
N TRP A 250 22.04 -19.44 8.91
CA TRP A 250 23.04 -18.46 8.46
C TRP A 250 23.50 -17.50 9.56
N ASN A 251 22.75 -17.36 10.65
CA ASN A 251 23.17 -16.55 11.79
C ASN A 251 24.23 -17.26 12.65
N LYS A 252 24.27 -18.60 12.63
CA LYS A 252 25.27 -19.41 13.34
C LYS A 252 26.64 -19.49 12.62
N LEU A 253 26.66 -19.26 11.32
CA LEU A 253 27.86 -19.20 10.49
C LEU A 253 28.50 -17.80 10.54
#